data_b71466bbf4855c9dac2dacf10d978e76
#
_entry.id   b71466bbf4855c9dac2dacf10d978e76
#
_cell.length_a   1.000
_cell.length_b   1.000
_cell.length_c   1.000
_cell.angle_alpha   90.00
_cell.angle_beta   90.00
_cell.angle_gamma   90.00
#
_symmetry.space_group_name_H-M   'P 1'
#
loop_
_entity.id
_entity.type
_entity.pdbx_description
1 polymer ?
#
loop_
_entity_poly.entity_id
_entity_poly.type
_entity_poly.pdbx_seq_one_letter_code
_entity_poly.pdbx_strand_id
1 'polypeptide(L)'
;PEEFPSKIAGEVNTFRPENYLDKKESKIMARFSQMAVAAAAMAIENSNLKLSTKEQTSTAVIIGNGNGLFPELEYNSRLQVTKGEMKISPYFIPMILPNMAAANISRTLGFQGFSSTVVTACAASTQSIGDAAQLINNGLCDVVLAGGCEAGISKLGLGGFSALRALSTNNDNPEKASRPFDSLRDGFVPSEGAGILILESESHALKRNANVFCEIAGMGVSSDAYHPVQPDPSGNGAILAMQRAMQSANINIDDIDYINAHGTSTLVRQITQL
;
A
#
# COMPACT_ATOMS: atom_id res chain seq x y z
N PRO A 1 2.38 -22.61 -11.43
CA PRO A 1 0.95 -22.49 -11.13
C PRO A 1 0.05 -23.02 -12.26
N GLU A 2 0.42 -24.16 -12.89
CA GLU A 2 -0.38 -24.76 -14.00
C GLU A 2 -1.81 -25.13 -13.58
N GLU A 3 -2.02 -25.35 -12.29
CA GLU A 3 -3.31 -25.76 -11.69
C GLU A 3 -4.27 -24.60 -11.42
N PHE A 4 -3.78 -23.33 -11.42
CA PHE A 4 -4.65 -22.18 -11.16
C PHE A 4 -5.31 -21.67 -12.44
N PRO A 5 -6.59 -21.23 -12.37
CA PRO A 5 -7.27 -20.61 -13.51
C PRO A 5 -6.54 -19.34 -14.00
N SER A 6 -6.06 -18.52 -13.08
CA SER A 6 -5.21 -17.37 -13.38
C SER A 6 -3.74 -17.72 -13.23
N LYS A 7 -2.94 -17.40 -14.24
CA LYS A 7 -1.49 -17.72 -14.32
C LYS A 7 -0.63 -16.47 -14.44
N ILE A 8 -1.23 -15.30 -14.27
CA ILE A 8 -0.63 -13.99 -14.51
C ILE A 8 -0.53 -13.19 -13.22
N ALA A 9 0.53 -12.37 -13.12
CA ALA A 9 0.78 -11.46 -12.01
C ALA A 9 1.69 -10.32 -12.47
N GLY A 10 1.59 -9.17 -11.83
CA GLY A 10 2.48 -8.02 -12.05
C GLY A 10 3.67 -8.07 -11.10
N GLU A 11 4.77 -8.69 -11.51
CA GLU A 11 5.99 -8.82 -10.72
C GLU A 11 7.01 -7.71 -11.02
N VAL A 12 7.70 -7.20 -10.01
CA VAL A 12 8.80 -6.23 -10.17
C VAL A 12 10.13 -6.98 -10.28
N ASN A 13 10.36 -7.62 -11.43
CA ASN A 13 11.50 -8.49 -11.68
C ASN A 13 12.86 -7.77 -11.69
N THR A 14 12.87 -6.45 -11.90
CA THR A 14 14.08 -5.62 -11.93
C THR A 14 14.49 -5.11 -10.55
N PHE A 15 13.65 -5.27 -9.55
CA PHE A 15 13.95 -4.81 -8.20
C PHE A 15 15.13 -5.56 -7.58
N ARG A 16 16.11 -4.80 -7.12
CA ARG A 16 17.31 -5.30 -6.44
C ARG A 16 17.42 -4.60 -5.09
N PRO A 17 17.07 -5.27 -3.98
CA PRO A 17 17.10 -4.65 -2.65
C PRO A 17 18.50 -4.18 -2.25
N GLU A 18 19.56 -4.79 -2.78
CA GLU A 18 20.94 -4.44 -2.50
C GLU A 18 21.34 -3.03 -2.96
N ASN A 19 20.55 -2.41 -3.82
CA ASN A 19 20.76 -1.02 -4.23
C ASN A 19 20.34 -0.02 -3.14
N TYR A 20 19.55 -0.46 -2.15
CA TYR A 20 18.93 0.39 -1.12
C TYR A 20 19.20 -0.09 0.30
N LEU A 21 19.57 -1.34 0.46
CA LEU A 21 19.72 -2.03 1.73
C LEU A 21 21.05 -2.81 1.78
N ASP A 22 21.66 -2.87 2.96
CA ASP A 22 22.74 -3.82 3.19
C ASP A 22 22.26 -5.25 2.95
N LYS A 23 23.16 -6.09 2.44
CA LYS A 23 22.87 -7.50 2.12
C LYS A 23 22.41 -8.33 3.33
N LYS A 24 22.85 -7.98 4.55
CA LYS A 24 22.40 -8.65 5.77
C LYS A 24 20.99 -8.19 6.14
N GLU A 25 20.73 -6.91 6.02
CA GLU A 25 19.46 -6.29 6.27
C GLU A 25 18.36 -6.84 5.32
N SER A 26 18.66 -6.92 4.02
CA SER A 26 17.70 -7.43 3.03
C SER A 26 17.25 -8.87 3.33
N LYS A 27 18.15 -9.71 3.88
CA LYS A 27 17.82 -11.11 4.19
C LYS A 27 16.87 -11.32 5.37
N ILE A 28 16.71 -10.32 6.22
CA ILE A 28 15.85 -10.38 7.41
C ILE A 28 14.55 -9.60 7.23
N MET A 29 14.31 -9.04 6.05
CA MET A 29 13.09 -8.34 5.68
C MET A 29 12.30 -9.11 4.64
N ALA A 30 10.98 -9.16 4.78
CA ALA A 30 10.09 -9.61 3.72
C ALA A 30 10.13 -8.65 2.52
N ARG A 31 9.77 -9.15 1.34
CA ARG A 31 9.85 -8.41 0.07
C ARG A 31 9.04 -7.11 0.08
N PHE A 32 7.84 -7.10 0.67
CA PHE A 32 7.04 -5.86 0.79
C PHE A 32 7.76 -4.78 1.61
N SER A 33 8.44 -5.16 2.69
CA SER A 33 9.24 -4.24 3.50
C SER A 33 10.48 -3.74 2.76
N GLN A 34 11.16 -4.60 1.99
CA GLN A 34 12.31 -4.20 1.16
C GLN A 34 11.89 -3.14 0.14
N MET A 35 10.76 -3.35 -0.55
CA MET A 35 10.20 -2.41 -1.52
C MET A 35 9.80 -1.09 -0.86
N ALA A 36 9.19 -1.16 0.34
CA ALA A 36 8.80 0.03 1.10
C ALA A 36 10.01 0.89 1.49
N VAL A 37 11.09 0.28 1.99
CA VAL A 37 12.33 1.00 2.33
C VAL A 37 12.96 1.62 1.09
N ALA A 38 13.01 0.88 -0.02
CA ALA A 38 13.54 1.39 -1.28
C ALA A 38 12.73 2.60 -1.79
N ALA A 39 11.39 2.50 -1.80
CA ALA A 39 10.52 3.59 -2.20
C ALA A 39 10.65 4.82 -1.29
N ALA A 40 10.82 4.61 0.04
CA ALA A 40 11.06 5.69 0.98
C ALA A 40 12.41 6.40 0.73
N ALA A 41 13.47 5.64 0.46
CA ALA A 41 14.76 6.20 0.11
C ALA A 41 14.68 7.03 -1.19
N MET A 42 14.01 6.50 -2.22
CA MET A 42 13.76 7.23 -3.48
C MET A 42 12.92 8.49 -3.26
N ALA A 43 11.91 8.47 -2.39
CA ALA A 43 11.09 9.63 -2.08
C ALA A 43 11.90 10.74 -1.40
N ILE A 44 12.79 10.39 -0.46
CA ILE A 44 13.70 11.33 0.19
C ILE A 44 14.68 11.94 -0.81
N GLU A 45 15.28 11.12 -1.67
CA GLU A 45 16.18 11.60 -2.72
C GLU A 45 15.45 12.55 -3.67
N ASN A 46 14.28 12.15 -4.18
CA ASN A 46 13.47 12.94 -5.12
C ASN A 46 13.01 14.28 -4.53
N SER A 47 12.65 14.30 -3.25
CA SER A 47 12.21 15.52 -2.55
C SER A 47 13.36 16.43 -2.11
N ASN A 48 14.61 15.98 -2.21
CA ASN A 48 15.79 16.63 -1.61
C ASN A 48 15.60 16.93 -0.11
N LEU A 49 14.85 16.08 0.60
CA LEU A 49 14.56 16.28 2.02
C LEU A 49 15.83 16.07 2.85
N LYS A 50 16.21 17.11 3.60
CA LYS A 50 17.32 17.06 4.55
C LYS A 50 16.80 17.43 5.92
N LEU A 51 16.82 16.50 6.84
CA LEU A 51 16.31 16.67 8.20
C LEU A 51 17.48 16.77 9.19
N SER A 52 17.38 17.72 10.09
CA SER A 52 18.24 17.77 11.28
C SER A 52 17.92 16.59 12.21
N THR A 53 18.83 16.28 13.15
CA THR A 53 18.59 15.23 14.15
C THR A 53 17.30 15.49 14.95
N LYS A 54 16.98 16.74 15.24
CA LYS A 54 15.73 17.12 15.93
C LYS A 54 14.50 16.80 15.07
N GLU A 55 14.53 17.10 13.79
CA GLU A 55 13.42 16.81 12.88
C GLU A 55 13.25 15.30 12.68
N GLN A 56 14.34 14.53 12.61
CA GLN A 56 14.27 13.06 12.56
C GLN A 56 13.54 12.47 13.79
N THR A 57 13.69 13.05 14.97
CA THR A 57 12.99 12.56 16.18
C THR A 57 11.48 12.78 16.15
N SER A 58 10.99 13.68 15.32
CA SER A 58 9.55 13.98 15.14
C SER A 58 8.98 13.52 13.81
N THR A 59 9.82 13.09 12.84
CA THR A 59 9.36 12.58 11.54
C THR A 59 8.60 11.29 11.71
N ALA A 60 7.34 11.27 11.23
CA ALA A 60 6.45 10.14 11.34
C ALA A 60 6.50 9.23 10.09
N VAL A 61 6.08 7.97 10.26
CA VAL A 61 5.98 6.98 9.18
C VAL A 61 4.65 6.24 9.30
N ILE A 62 3.78 6.34 8.28
CA ILE A 62 2.51 5.64 8.23
C ILE A 62 2.40 4.88 6.91
N ILE A 63 2.37 3.55 6.95
CA ILE A 63 2.40 2.71 5.76
C ILE A 63 1.17 1.80 5.71
N GLY A 64 0.46 1.82 4.59
CA GLY A 64 -0.59 0.87 4.28
C GLY A 64 -0.04 -0.47 3.77
N ASN A 65 -0.57 -1.57 4.27
CA ASN A 65 -0.23 -2.91 3.81
C ASN A 65 -1.46 -3.83 3.89
N GLY A 66 -1.60 -4.76 2.96
CA GLY A 66 -2.71 -5.71 2.93
C GLY A 66 -2.26 -7.16 3.15
N ASN A 67 -1.56 -7.72 2.17
CA ASN A 67 -1.27 -9.16 2.06
C ASN A 67 0.22 -9.51 1.93
N GLY A 68 1.11 -8.57 2.08
CA GLY A 68 2.55 -8.73 1.80
C GLY A 68 3.22 -9.90 2.50
N LEU A 69 2.60 -10.45 3.53
CA LEU A 69 3.10 -11.55 4.38
C LEU A 69 2.91 -12.98 3.77
N PHE A 70 2.12 -13.16 2.73
CA PHE A 70 1.79 -14.48 2.19
C PHE A 70 3.00 -15.29 1.70
N PRO A 71 3.97 -14.73 0.96
CA PRO A 71 5.15 -15.50 0.54
C PRO A 71 5.94 -16.07 1.72
N GLU A 72 6.09 -15.31 2.79
CA GLU A 72 6.84 -15.73 3.98
C GLU A 72 6.09 -16.80 4.78
N LEU A 73 4.77 -16.67 4.89
CA LEU A 73 3.92 -17.69 5.50
C LEU A 73 4.01 -19.02 4.73
N GLU A 74 3.84 -18.96 3.41
CA GLU A 74 3.92 -20.15 2.55
C GLU A 74 5.30 -20.82 2.66
N TYR A 75 6.37 -20.04 2.54
CA TYR A 75 7.73 -20.56 2.59
C TYR A 75 8.04 -21.25 3.93
N ASN A 76 7.75 -20.59 5.05
CA ASN A 76 8.07 -21.13 6.37
C ASN A 76 7.17 -22.30 6.76
N SER A 77 5.88 -22.27 6.39
CA SER A 77 4.97 -23.40 6.56
C SER A 77 5.48 -24.65 5.82
N ARG A 78 5.94 -24.47 4.58
CA ARG A 78 6.54 -25.56 3.78
C ARG A 78 7.82 -26.11 4.44
N LEU A 79 8.69 -25.24 4.95
CA LEU A 79 9.89 -25.67 5.66
C LEU A 79 9.54 -26.51 6.89
N GLN A 80 8.55 -26.07 7.67
CA GLN A 80 8.10 -26.79 8.87
C GLN A 80 7.63 -28.20 8.51
N VAL A 81 6.77 -28.33 7.50
CA VAL A 81 6.23 -29.65 7.08
C VAL A 81 7.31 -30.56 6.48
N THR A 82 8.24 -30.02 5.70
CA THR A 82 9.20 -30.84 4.93
C THR A 82 10.50 -31.12 5.67
N LYS A 83 10.91 -30.25 6.59
CA LYS A 83 12.24 -30.32 7.29
C LYS A 83 12.14 -30.46 8.80
N GLY A 84 10.94 -30.33 9.38
CA GLY A 84 10.69 -30.45 10.81
C GLY A 84 10.27 -29.17 11.49
N GLU A 85 9.57 -29.29 12.59
CA GLU A 85 8.86 -28.19 13.29
C GLU A 85 9.73 -27.00 13.66
N MET A 86 11.00 -27.22 14.02
CA MET A 86 11.93 -26.16 14.42
C MET A 86 12.76 -25.58 13.26
N LYS A 87 12.46 -25.90 12.01
CA LYS A 87 13.17 -25.42 10.81
C LYS A 87 12.56 -24.16 10.21
N ILE A 88 11.97 -23.33 11.04
CA ILE A 88 11.44 -22.02 10.68
C ILE A 88 12.55 -20.97 10.80
N SER A 89 12.51 -19.94 9.96
CA SER A 89 13.45 -18.83 10.06
C SER A 89 13.34 -18.15 11.44
N PRO A 90 14.46 -17.82 12.11
CA PRO A 90 14.43 -17.02 13.35
C PRO A 90 13.85 -15.61 13.12
N TYR A 91 13.82 -15.15 11.88
CA TYR A 91 13.22 -13.87 11.47
C TYR A 91 11.78 -14.00 10.97
N PHE A 92 11.18 -15.19 11.05
CA PHE A 92 9.83 -15.43 10.55
C PHE A 92 8.81 -14.43 11.11
N ILE A 93 8.76 -14.28 12.44
CA ILE A 93 7.79 -13.36 13.06
C ILE A 93 8.00 -11.91 12.59
N PRO A 94 9.21 -11.31 12.65
CA PRO A 94 9.43 -9.99 12.08
C PRO A 94 9.08 -9.87 10.59
N MET A 95 9.22 -10.93 9.81
CA MET A 95 8.91 -10.88 8.38
C MET A 95 7.41 -10.85 8.08
N ILE A 96 6.58 -11.50 8.91
CA ILE A 96 5.14 -11.61 8.65
C ILE A 96 4.29 -10.50 9.26
N LEU A 97 4.84 -9.66 10.13
CA LEU A 97 4.07 -8.59 10.76
C LEU A 97 3.86 -7.42 9.78
N PRO A 98 2.60 -7.00 9.51
CA PRO A 98 2.32 -5.91 8.57
C PRO A 98 3.00 -4.59 8.92
N ASN A 99 3.20 -4.31 10.21
CA ASN A 99 3.84 -3.07 10.68
C ASN A 99 5.33 -3.00 10.38
N MET A 100 5.95 -4.07 9.91
CA MET A 100 7.39 -4.09 9.67
C MET A 100 7.83 -3.25 8.47
N ALA A 101 6.93 -2.91 7.54
CA ALA A 101 7.25 -1.92 6.51
C ALA A 101 7.55 -0.54 7.14
N ALA A 102 6.64 -0.03 7.97
CA ALA A 102 6.84 1.24 8.66
C ALA A 102 8.03 1.21 9.63
N ALA A 103 8.16 0.13 10.42
CA ALA A 103 9.25 -0.06 11.36
C ALA A 103 10.63 -0.12 10.67
N ASN A 104 10.74 -0.81 9.53
CA ASN A 104 11.99 -0.90 8.78
C ASN A 104 12.35 0.43 8.11
N ILE A 105 11.38 1.19 7.59
CA ILE A 105 11.62 2.57 7.11
C ILE A 105 12.17 3.44 8.24
N SER A 106 11.50 3.46 9.38
CA SER A 106 11.91 4.23 10.57
C SER A 106 13.33 3.86 11.00
N ARG A 107 13.61 2.56 11.12
CA ARG A 107 14.92 2.06 11.55
C ARG A 107 16.03 2.36 10.55
N THR A 108 15.78 2.17 9.25
CA THR A 108 16.80 2.33 8.21
C THR A 108 17.14 3.80 7.96
N LEU A 109 16.12 4.68 8.05
CA LEU A 109 16.28 6.11 7.78
C LEU A 109 16.46 6.97 9.05
N GLY A 110 16.42 6.35 10.23
CA GLY A 110 16.67 7.02 11.50
C GLY A 110 15.50 7.88 12.01
N PHE A 111 14.25 7.59 11.60
CA PHE A 111 13.07 8.34 12.05
C PHE A 111 12.53 7.76 13.36
N GLN A 112 12.30 8.63 14.34
CA GLN A 112 11.92 8.25 15.71
C GLN A 112 10.55 8.80 16.11
N GLY A 113 9.84 9.46 15.18
CA GLY A 113 8.49 9.97 15.43
C GLY A 113 7.45 8.87 15.44
N PHE A 114 6.19 9.27 15.30
CA PHE A 114 5.07 8.34 15.27
C PHE A 114 5.22 7.32 14.13
N SER A 115 5.05 6.04 14.44
CA SER A 115 5.11 4.96 13.44
C SER A 115 3.87 4.09 13.54
N SER A 116 3.16 3.90 12.43
CA SER A 116 1.93 3.11 12.37
C SER A 116 1.78 2.38 11.04
N THR A 117 0.88 1.40 11.03
CA THR A 117 0.50 0.69 9.81
C THR A 117 -1.02 0.60 9.72
N VAL A 118 -1.53 0.96 8.57
CA VAL A 118 -2.95 0.87 8.23
C VAL A 118 -3.18 -0.44 7.48
N VAL A 119 -4.13 -1.25 7.97
CA VAL A 119 -4.46 -2.56 7.36
C VAL A 119 -5.95 -2.56 7.02
N THR A 120 -6.31 -1.85 5.96
CA THR A 120 -7.68 -1.72 5.44
C THR A 120 -7.78 -2.23 4.00
N ALA A 121 -7.11 -3.36 3.73
CA ALA A 121 -7.06 -4.00 2.43
C ALA A 121 -6.66 -3.01 1.32
N CYS A 122 -7.43 -2.94 0.22
CA CYS A 122 -7.13 -2.08 -0.93
C CYS A 122 -7.13 -0.57 -0.58
N ALA A 123 -7.77 -0.16 0.49
CA ALA A 123 -7.83 1.24 0.94
C ALA A 123 -6.62 1.65 1.83
N ALA A 124 -5.79 0.69 2.25
CA ALA A 124 -4.77 0.90 3.27
C ALA A 124 -3.79 2.04 2.92
N SER A 125 -3.32 2.08 1.67
CA SER A 125 -2.38 3.11 1.22
C SER A 125 -3.02 4.51 1.19
N THR A 126 -4.23 4.63 0.64
CA THR A 126 -4.96 5.90 0.61
C THR A 126 -5.27 6.38 2.01
N GLN A 127 -5.73 5.49 2.90
CA GLN A 127 -6.00 5.84 4.28
C GLN A 127 -4.73 6.27 5.02
N SER A 128 -3.59 5.61 4.80
CA SER A 128 -2.32 5.99 5.44
C SER A 128 -1.88 7.41 5.07
N ILE A 129 -2.14 7.83 3.82
CA ILE A 129 -1.87 9.20 3.35
C ILE A 129 -2.79 10.21 4.05
N GLY A 130 -4.07 9.89 4.17
CA GLY A 130 -5.03 10.74 4.87
C GLY A 130 -4.74 10.86 6.38
N ASP A 131 -4.42 9.74 7.04
CA ASP A 131 -4.04 9.74 8.45
C ASP A 131 -2.76 10.56 8.69
N ALA A 132 -1.80 10.50 7.76
CA ALA A 132 -0.59 11.32 7.79
C ALA A 132 -0.89 12.82 7.67
N ALA A 133 -1.78 13.20 6.76
CA ALA A 133 -2.23 14.59 6.64
C ALA A 133 -2.91 15.07 7.93
N GLN A 134 -3.69 14.23 8.60
CA GLN A 134 -4.29 14.57 9.90
C GLN A 134 -3.26 14.76 11.00
N LEU A 135 -2.18 13.96 11.05
CA LEU A 135 -1.09 14.19 12.02
C LEU A 135 -0.46 15.57 11.85
N ILE A 136 -0.20 15.97 10.60
CA ILE A 136 0.36 17.29 10.28
C ILE A 136 -0.64 18.40 10.65
N ASN A 137 -1.89 18.29 10.25
CA ASN A 137 -2.94 19.28 10.54
C ASN A 137 -3.18 19.48 12.03
N ASN A 138 -3.00 18.42 12.83
CA ASN A 138 -3.07 18.48 14.29
C ASN A 138 -1.78 18.99 14.96
N GLY A 139 -0.76 19.36 14.18
CA GLY A 139 0.51 19.89 14.71
C GLY A 139 1.36 18.86 15.45
N LEU A 140 1.15 17.55 15.21
CA LEU A 140 1.91 16.50 15.89
C LEU A 140 3.30 16.28 15.27
N CYS A 141 3.46 16.59 14.00
CA CYS A 141 4.73 16.59 13.27
C CYS A 141 4.64 17.44 12.00
N ASP A 142 5.79 17.87 11.50
CA ASP A 142 5.87 18.62 10.23
C ASP A 142 6.11 17.75 9.02
N VAL A 143 6.63 16.53 9.19
CA VAL A 143 7.02 15.64 8.11
C VAL A 143 6.52 14.23 8.39
N VAL A 144 5.87 13.63 7.40
CA VAL A 144 5.42 12.24 7.43
C VAL A 144 5.76 11.53 6.12
N LEU A 145 6.37 10.35 6.22
CA LEU A 145 6.43 9.40 5.10
C LEU A 145 5.15 8.57 5.11
N ALA A 146 4.37 8.66 4.05
CA ALA A 146 3.09 7.95 3.94
C ALA A 146 2.93 7.27 2.58
N GLY A 147 2.18 6.20 2.54
CA GLY A 147 1.94 5.44 1.32
C GLY A 147 1.62 3.99 1.60
N GLY A 148 2.00 3.11 0.70
CA GLY A 148 1.76 1.68 0.92
C GLY A 148 2.70 0.78 0.13
N CYS A 149 2.66 -0.49 0.49
CA CYS A 149 3.44 -1.53 -0.15
C CYS A 149 2.70 -2.85 -0.16
N GLU A 150 2.95 -3.67 -1.19
CA GLU A 150 2.39 -5.01 -1.30
C GLU A 150 3.35 -5.95 -2.04
N ALA A 151 3.46 -7.19 -1.60
CA ALA A 151 4.20 -8.25 -2.29
C ALA A 151 3.58 -9.63 -1.98
N GLY A 152 2.28 -9.77 -2.17
CA GLY A 152 1.51 -10.97 -1.83
C GLY A 152 1.50 -12.07 -2.92
N ILE A 153 2.35 -11.96 -3.97
CA ILE A 153 2.38 -12.93 -5.06
C ILE A 153 3.01 -14.24 -4.58
N SER A 154 2.17 -15.23 -4.32
CA SER A 154 2.55 -16.58 -3.90
C SER A 154 1.47 -17.57 -4.30
N LYS A 155 1.72 -18.88 -4.18
CA LYS A 155 0.67 -19.88 -4.44
C LYS A 155 -0.50 -19.72 -3.48
N LEU A 156 -0.23 -19.38 -2.21
CA LEU A 156 -1.26 -19.14 -1.21
C LEU A 156 -2.10 -17.91 -1.57
N GLY A 157 -1.47 -16.79 -1.93
CA GLY A 157 -2.15 -15.57 -2.35
C GLY A 157 -2.97 -15.75 -3.63
N LEU A 158 -2.35 -16.31 -4.69
CA LEU A 158 -3.04 -16.61 -5.93
C LEU A 158 -4.19 -17.61 -5.73
N GLY A 159 -3.98 -18.64 -4.91
CA GLY A 159 -4.99 -19.64 -4.58
C GLY A 159 -6.20 -19.03 -3.89
N GLY A 160 -5.97 -18.18 -2.88
CA GLY A 160 -7.03 -17.50 -2.15
C GLY A 160 -7.90 -16.61 -3.05
N PHE A 161 -7.28 -15.76 -3.86
CA PHE A 161 -8.02 -14.91 -4.80
C PHE A 161 -8.65 -15.68 -5.97
N SER A 162 -8.04 -16.79 -6.43
CA SER A 162 -8.65 -17.70 -7.42
C SER A 162 -9.91 -18.35 -6.84
N ALA A 163 -9.88 -18.81 -5.59
CA ALA A 163 -11.05 -19.38 -4.92
C ALA A 163 -12.21 -18.37 -4.79
N LEU A 164 -11.90 -17.08 -4.63
CA LEU A 164 -12.87 -15.99 -4.67
C LEU A 164 -13.35 -15.65 -6.09
N ARG A 165 -12.80 -16.27 -7.15
CA ARG A 165 -13.07 -15.95 -8.55
C ARG A 165 -12.89 -14.46 -8.87
N ALA A 166 -11.89 -13.85 -8.27
CA ALA A 166 -11.66 -12.40 -8.38
C ALA A 166 -10.57 -12.06 -9.41
N LEU A 167 -9.77 -13.06 -9.85
CA LEU A 167 -8.66 -12.87 -10.77
C LEU A 167 -9.08 -13.02 -12.22
N SER A 168 -8.45 -12.20 -13.08
CA SER A 168 -8.56 -12.38 -14.54
C SER A 168 -7.96 -13.72 -14.97
N THR A 169 -8.61 -14.38 -15.90
CA THR A 169 -8.15 -15.63 -16.52
C THR A 169 -7.63 -15.43 -17.95
N ASN A 170 -7.44 -14.20 -18.37
CA ASN A 170 -6.90 -13.84 -19.68
C ASN A 170 -5.39 -14.11 -19.76
N ASN A 171 -5.00 -15.38 -19.64
CA ASN A 171 -3.62 -15.81 -19.55
C ASN A 171 -2.84 -15.62 -20.86
N ASP A 172 -3.53 -15.61 -22.01
CA ASP A 172 -2.90 -15.50 -23.34
C ASP A 172 -2.50 -14.07 -23.68
N ASN A 173 -3.11 -13.07 -23.02
CA ASN A 173 -2.82 -11.65 -23.21
C ASN A 173 -2.67 -10.94 -21.86
N PRO A 174 -1.62 -11.25 -21.08
CA PRO A 174 -1.46 -10.77 -19.71
C PRO A 174 -1.43 -9.23 -19.59
N GLU A 175 -0.81 -8.54 -20.55
CA GLU A 175 -0.71 -7.08 -20.60
C GLU A 175 -2.06 -6.39 -20.81
N LYS A 176 -3.07 -7.10 -21.33
CA LYS A 176 -4.42 -6.61 -21.56
C LYS A 176 -5.45 -7.20 -20.61
N ALA A 177 -5.01 -7.95 -19.61
CA ALA A 177 -5.91 -8.63 -18.68
C ALA A 177 -6.59 -7.65 -17.72
N SER A 178 -5.83 -6.71 -17.13
CA SER A 178 -6.40 -5.61 -16.35
C SER A 178 -6.94 -4.54 -17.30
N ARG A 179 -8.27 -4.42 -17.36
CA ARG A 179 -8.99 -3.49 -18.26
C ARG A 179 -10.22 -2.90 -17.58
N PRO A 180 -10.01 -2.03 -16.55
CA PRO A 180 -11.11 -1.37 -15.86
C PRO A 180 -12.08 -0.69 -16.83
N PHE A 181 -13.39 -0.77 -16.52
CA PHE A 181 -14.51 -0.23 -17.30
C PHE A 181 -14.74 -0.87 -18.69
N ASP A 182 -13.87 -1.76 -19.15
CA ASP A 182 -14.08 -2.52 -20.38
C ASP A 182 -15.23 -3.54 -20.22
N SER A 183 -16.02 -3.73 -21.28
CA SER A 183 -17.12 -4.71 -21.28
C SER A 183 -16.66 -6.17 -21.16
N LEU A 184 -15.44 -6.45 -21.58
CA LEU A 184 -14.83 -7.78 -21.54
C LEU A 184 -13.93 -8.01 -20.32
N ARG A 185 -13.95 -7.12 -19.32
CA ARG A 185 -13.20 -7.30 -18.08
C ARG A 185 -13.66 -8.56 -17.35
N ASP A 186 -12.74 -9.28 -16.72
CA ASP A 186 -13.01 -10.58 -16.11
C ASP A 186 -12.36 -10.79 -14.74
N GLY A 187 -11.69 -9.79 -14.20
CA GLY A 187 -11.03 -9.86 -12.90
C GLY A 187 -9.79 -8.98 -12.83
N PHE A 188 -9.18 -8.90 -11.65
CA PHE A 188 -7.95 -8.14 -11.47
C PHE A 188 -6.70 -9.02 -11.68
N VAL A 189 -5.55 -8.37 -11.88
CA VAL A 189 -4.23 -9.02 -11.93
C VAL A 189 -3.49 -8.68 -10.62
N PRO A 190 -3.17 -9.68 -9.77
CA PRO A 190 -2.42 -9.44 -8.54
C PRO A 190 -1.02 -8.92 -8.88
N SER A 191 -0.60 -7.88 -8.17
CA SER A 191 0.67 -7.21 -8.45
C SER A 191 1.41 -6.88 -7.16
N GLU A 192 2.70 -6.63 -7.26
CA GLU A 192 3.53 -6.16 -6.16
C GLU A 192 4.09 -4.77 -6.45
N GLY A 193 4.44 -4.03 -5.41
CA GLY A 193 5.02 -2.71 -5.53
C GLY A 193 5.00 -1.93 -4.21
N ALA A 194 5.58 -0.74 -4.25
CA ALA A 194 5.49 0.24 -3.17
C ALA A 194 5.47 1.66 -3.73
N GLY A 195 4.70 2.54 -3.09
CA GLY A 195 4.66 3.96 -3.37
C GLY A 195 4.67 4.76 -2.07
N ILE A 196 5.62 5.67 -1.92
CA ILE A 196 5.79 6.50 -0.73
C ILE A 196 5.80 7.97 -1.13
N LEU A 197 5.05 8.76 -0.39
CA LEU A 197 5.00 10.21 -0.48
C LEU A 197 5.68 10.83 0.76
N ILE A 198 6.32 11.98 0.57
CA ILE A 198 6.71 12.87 1.66
C ILE A 198 5.60 13.91 1.81
N LEU A 199 4.92 13.88 2.92
CA LEU A 199 3.96 14.92 3.32
C LEU A 199 4.66 15.89 4.26
N GLU A 200 4.43 17.17 4.05
CA GLU A 200 5.03 18.23 4.85
C GLU A 200 3.97 19.28 5.24
N SER A 201 4.11 19.87 6.42
CA SER A 201 3.38 21.10 6.70
C SER A 201 3.80 22.20 5.70
N GLU A 202 2.86 23.05 5.32
CA GLU A 202 3.15 24.17 4.39
C GLU A 202 4.34 25.01 4.86
N SER A 203 4.39 25.33 6.16
CA SER A 203 5.47 26.11 6.75
C SER A 203 6.84 25.44 6.63
N HIS A 204 6.90 24.11 6.80
CA HIS A 204 8.13 23.34 6.63
C HIS A 204 8.57 23.30 5.16
N ALA A 205 7.65 23.04 4.26
CA ALA A 205 7.90 22.99 2.82
C ALA A 205 8.41 24.35 2.29
N LEU A 206 7.77 25.46 2.65
CA LEU A 206 8.17 26.82 2.28
C LEU A 206 9.55 27.18 2.83
N LYS A 207 9.84 26.86 4.11
CA LYS A 207 11.12 27.16 4.75
C LYS A 207 12.32 26.55 4.02
N ARG A 208 12.16 25.36 3.43
CA ARG A 208 13.22 24.68 2.68
C ARG A 208 13.13 24.86 1.14
N ASN A 209 12.19 25.70 0.64
CA ASN A 209 11.89 25.87 -0.79
C ASN A 209 11.61 24.52 -1.47
N ALA A 210 10.75 23.71 -0.89
CA ALA A 210 10.37 22.42 -1.45
C ALA A 210 9.69 22.57 -2.82
N ASN A 211 9.94 21.63 -3.72
CA ASN A 211 9.13 21.48 -4.92
C ASN A 211 7.84 20.73 -4.55
N VAL A 212 6.76 21.48 -4.32
CA VAL A 212 5.46 20.92 -3.94
C VAL A 212 4.69 20.52 -5.19
N PHE A 213 4.27 19.24 -5.27
CA PHE A 213 3.49 18.72 -6.39
C PHE A 213 2.01 19.05 -6.29
N CYS A 214 1.45 18.92 -5.08
CA CYS A 214 0.03 19.15 -4.79
C CYS A 214 -0.18 19.33 -3.30
N GLU A 215 -1.39 19.73 -2.94
CA GLU A 215 -1.90 19.80 -1.58
C GLU A 215 -2.87 18.62 -1.33
N ILE A 216 -2.87 18.08 -0.12
CA ILE A 216 -3.91 17.17 0.36
C ILE A 216 -4.97 18.00 1.07
N ALA A 217 -6.00 18.39 0.33
CA ALA A 217 -7.04 19.30 0.81
C ALA A 217 -7.97 18.66 1.84
N GLY A 218 -8.27 17.38 1.69
CA GLY A 218 -9.20 16.70 2.60
C GLY A 218 -9.17 15.19 2.50
N MET A 219 -9.82 14.54 3.46
CA MET A 219 -9.92 13.09 3.57
C MET A 219 -11.31 12.67 4.02
N GLY A 220 -11.78 11.53 3.51
CA GLY A 220 -13.01 10.90 3.96
C GLY A 220 -12.88 9.38 4.01
N VAL A 221 -13.37 8.80 5.09
CA VAL A 221 -13.42 7.34 5.28
C VAL A 221 -14.83 6.92 5.68
N SER A 222 -15.19 5.70 5.30
CA SER A 222 -16.49 5.09 5.63
C SER A 222 -16.34 3.57 5.75
N SER A 223 -17.40 2.93 6.19
CA SER A 223 -17.55 1.48 6.15
C SER A 223 -18.94 1.15 5.63
N ASP A 224 -19.05 0.18 4.73
CA ASP A 224 -20.33 -0.24 4.17
C ASP A 224 -21.25 -0.87 5.20
N ALA A 225 -20.70 -1.51 6.25
CA ALA A 225 -21.45 -2.26 7.25
C ALA A 225 -22.47 -3.26 6.64
N TYR A 226 -22.14 -3.82 5.47
CA TYR A 226 -23.05 -4.64 4.65
C TYR A 226 -22.62 -6.11 4.61
N HIS A 227 -21.43 -6.41 4.06
CA HIS A 227 -20.98 -7.78 3.85
C HIS A 227 -19.45 -7.87 3.97
N PRO A 228 -18.86 -9.00 4.45
CA PRO A 228 -17.41 -9.13 4.63
C PRO A 228 -16.58 -8.93 3.34
N VAL A 229 -17.13 -9.25 2.16
CA VAL A 229 -16.40 -9.22 0.88
C VAL A 229 -17.08 -8.35 -0.18
N GLN A 230 -18.42 -8.40 -0.25
CA GLN A 230 -19.19 -7.69 -1.28
C GLN A 230 -19.44 -6.23 -0.86
N PRO A 231 -19.23 -5.25 -1.76
CA PRO A 231 -19.63 -3.88 -1.48
C PRO A 231 -21.14 -3.76 -1.39
N ASP A 232 -21.62 -2.76 -0.66
CA ASP A 232 -23.04 -2.38 -0.63
C ASP A 232 -23.50 -2.03 -2.06
N PRO A 233 -24.53 -2.73 -2.59
CA PRO A 233 -25.05 -2.46 -3.93
C PRO A 233 -25.57 -1.02 -4.13
N SER A 234 -25.97 -0.35 -3.05
CA SER A 234 -26.41 1.05 -3.09
C SER A 234 -25.24 2.04 -3.31
N GLY A 235 -23.99 1.63 -3.06
CA GLY A 235 -22.83 2.51 -3.11
C GLY A 235 -22.75 3.54 -1.97
N ASN A 236 -23.60 3.44 -0.96
CA ASN A 236 -23.67 4.44 0.13
C ASN A 236 -22.35 4.64 0.85
N GLY A 237 -21.56 3.58 1.08
CA GLY A 237 -20.25 3.71 1.70
C GLY A 237 -19.30 4.59 0.89
N ALA A 238 -19.21 4.37 -0.43
CA ALA A 238 -18.38 5.19 -1.31
C ALA A 238 -18.87 6.65 -1.37
N ILE A 239 -20.19 6.86 -1.50
CA ILE A 239 -20.80 8.19 -1.47
C ILE A 239 -20.45 8.92 -0.18
N LEU A 240 -20.57 8.26 0.97
CA LEU A 240 -20.27 8.85 2.27
C LEU A 240 -18.79 9.20 2.42
N ALA A 241 -17.89 8.37 1.92
CA ALA A 241 -16.45 8.66 1.92
C ALA A 241 -16.14 9.90 1.08
N MET A 242 -16.70 10.00 -0.14
CA MET A 242 -16.52 11.16 -1.02
C MET A 242 -17.11 12.44 -0.40
N GLN A 243 -18.30 12.37 0.16
CA GLN A 243 -18.93 13.52 0.84
C GLN A 243 -18.08 14.02 2.02
N ARG A 244 -17.57 13.11 2.84
CA ARG A 244 -16.66 13.46 3.96
C ARG A 244 -15.36 14.07 3.48
N ALA A 245 -14.78 13.56 2.38
CA ALA A 245 -13.58 14.14 1.80
C ALA A 245 -13.81 15.58 1.32
N MET A 246 -14.89 15.83 0.57
CA MET A 246 -15.27 17.17 0.13
C MET A 246 -15.57 18.10 1.32
N GLN A 247 -16.29 17.62 2.32
CA GLN A 247 -16.55 18.38 3.55
C GLN A 247 -15.25 18.73 4.29
N SER A 248 -14.33 17.78 4.42
CA SER A 248 -13.02 18.00 5.04
C SER A 248 -12.19 19.02 4.27
N ALA A 249 -12.27 19.01 2.94
CA ALA A 249 -11.59 19.96 2.05
C ALA A 249 -12.32 21.31 1.92
N ASN A 250 -13.54 21.44 2.41
CA ASN A 250 -14.42 22.61 2.24
C ASN A 250 -14.63 22.98 0.76
N ILE A 251 -14.89 21.97 -0.09
CA ILE A 251 -15.16 22.10 -1.53
C ILE A 251 -16.51 21.50 -1.88
N ASN A 252 -17.02 21.85 -3.07
CA ASN A 252 -18.26 21.33 -3.64
C ASN A 252 -17.97 20.30 -4.75
N ILE A 253 -19.02 19.61 -5.19
CA ILE A 253 -18.90 18.62 -6.27
C ILE A 253 -18.42 19.23 -7.59
N ASP A 254 -18.78 20.48 -7.85
CA ASP A 254 -18.40 21.20 -9.07
C ASP A 254 -16.88 21.57 -9.10
N ASP A 255 -16.20 21.45 -7.98
CA ASP A 255 -14.76 21.68 -7.87
C ASP A 255 -13.94 20.41 -8.17
N ILE A 256 -14.61 19.28 -8.50
CA ILE A 256 -13.97 17.99 -8.78
C ILE A 256 -13.79 17.79 -10.29
N ASP A 257 -12.56 17.83 -10.77
CA ASP A 257 -12.23 17.62 -12.19
C ASP A 257 -11.98 16.14 -12.54
N TYR A 258 -11.54 15.33 -11.57
CA TYR A 258 -11.12 13.96 -11.83
C TYR A 258 -11.35 13.03 -10.63
N ILE A 259 -11.80 11.82 -10.90
CA ILE A 259 -11.92 10.73 -9.91
C ILE A 259 -11.02 9.58 -10.33
N ASN A 260 -10.01 9.26 -9.51
CA ASN A 260 -9.26 8.03 -9.65
C ASN A 260 -10.03 6.90 -8.93
N ALA A 261 -10.86 6.20 -9.70
CA ALA A 261 -11.68 5.12 -9.17
C ALA A 261 -10.83 3.90 -8.75
N HIS A 262 -11.37 3.09 -7.85
CA HIS A 262 -10.75 1.82 -7.47
C HIS A 262 -10.48 0.89 -8.67
N GLY A 263 -11.37 0.85 -9.67
CA GLY A 263 -11.13 0.33 -11.00
C GLY A 263 -10.46 -1.05 -11.06
N THR A 264 -10.98 -2.06 -10.36
CA THR A 264 -10.33 -3.37 -10.19
C THR A 264 -10.41 -4.29 -11.40
N SER A 265 -11.11 -3.92 -12.47
CA SER A 265 -11.38 -4.81 -13.63
C SER A 265 -12.28 -6.02 -13.28
N THR A 266 -12.88 -6.06 -12.09
CA THR A 266 -13.87 -7.08 -11.69
C THR A 266 -15.28 -6.72 -12.18
N LEU A 267 -16.12 -7.73 -12.40
CA LEU A 267 -17.48 -7.51 -12.95
C LEU A 267 -18.38 -6.69 -12.01
N VAL A 268 -18.35 -6.97 -10.71
CA VAL A 268 -19.34 -6.43 -9.75
C VAL A 268 -18.98 -5.04 -9.23
N ARG A 269 -17.71 -4.75 -8.99
CA ARG A 269 -17.28 -3.55 -8.27
C ARG A 269 -17.28 -2.26 -9.11
N GLN A 270 -17.33 -2.33 -10.42
CA GLN A 270 -17.28 -1.13 -11.26
C GLN A 270 -18.64 -0.46 -11.48
N ILE A 271 -19.73 -1.20 -11.33
CA ILE A 271 -21.09 -0.66 -11.52
C ILE A 271 -21.53 0.21 -10.35
N THR A 272 -21.01 -0.04 -9.15
CA THR A 272 -21.31 0.73 -7.92
C THR A 272 -20.40 1.94 -7.70
N GLN A 273 -19.45 2.21 -8.59
CA GLN A 273 -18.51 3.33 -8.48
C GLN A 273 -18.78 4.46 -9.50
N LEU A 274 -19.84 4.35 -10.27
CA LEU A 274 -20.37 5.37 -11.17
C LEU A 274 -21.66 5.97 -10.59
#